data_69c2d000a1362b41fad007a17a76ec10
#
_entry.id   69c2d000a1362b41fad007a17a76ec10
#
_cell.length_a   1.000
_cell.length_b   1.000
_cell.length_c   1.000
_cell.angle_alpha   90.00
_cell.angle_beta   90.00
_cell.angle_gamma   90.00
#
_symmetry.space_group_name_H-M   'P 1'
#
loop_
_entity.id
_entity.type
_entity.pdbx_description
1 polymer ?
#
loop_
_entity_poly.entity_id
_entity_poly.type
_entity_poly.pdbx_seq_one_letter_code
_entity_poly.pdbx_strand_id
1 'polypeptide(L)'
;ARDDWGLRFVLLVGDAVGPPDMTIPMSIEQGAYYSDRFLSERGLATDYLYSSLGGEEPILHVGRFPADTPDEVAAMVGKTIAYETRSTPGPWQRKLSFVTGAPGFDPFIDAVITGLFIRLVSQELPALYDVEIADAKPESYYCTYPPEFNANALRLLNEGSLFYVYAGH
;
A
#
# COMPACT_ATOMS: atom_id res chain seq x y z
N ALA A 1 24.17 14.69 8.70
CA ALA A 1 22.87 15.37 8.36
C ALA A 1 21.73 14.89 9.26
N ARG A 2 21.51 13.57 9.45
CA ARG A 2 20.42 13.04 10.28
C ARG A 2 20.50 13.57 11.71
N ASP A 3 21.64 13.38 12.35
CA ASP A 3 21.82 13.73 13.76
C ASP A 3 21.92 15.25 13.97
N ASP A 4 22.49 15.95 13.00
CA ASP A 4 22.63 17.41 13.03
C ASP A 4 21.28 18.13 12.81
N TRP A 5 20.38 17.55 12.01
CA TRP A 5 19.10 18.16 11.62
C TRP A 5 17.89 17.52 12.28
N GLY A 6 18.07 16.43 13.05
CA GLY A 6 16.96 15.67 13.62
C GLY A 6 16.05 15.05 12.55
N LEU A 7 16.61 14.68 11.40
CA LEU A 7 15.85 14.17 10.26
C LEU A 7 15.14 12.87 10.62
N ARG A 8 13.82 12.84 10.42
CA ARG A 8 12.95 11.67 10.64
C ARG A 8 12.25 11.19 9.40
N PHE A 9 11.94 12.11 8.50
CA PHE A 9 11.14 11.84 7.31
C PHE A 9 11.89 12.30 6.08
N VAL A 10 11.81 11.52 5.02
CA VAL A 10 12.36 11.83 3.69
C VAL A 10 11.26 11.62 2.67
N LEU A 11 11.07 12.60 1.81
CA LEU A 11 10.23 12.47 0.62
C LEU A 11 11.14 12.46 -0.61
N LEU A 12 11.11 11.36 -1.35
CA LEU A 12 11.76 11.23 -2.65
C LEU A 12 10.79 11.75 -3.71
N VAL A 13 11.23 12.71 -4.52
CA VAL A 13 10.42 13.27 -5.60
C VAL A 13 11.06 12.91 -6.93
N GLY A 14 10.47 11.98 -7.62
CA GLY A 14 10.98 11.40 -8.87
C GLY A 14 10.70 9.90 -8.96
N ASP A 15 10.60 9.39 -10.17
CA ASP A 15 10.39 7.97 -10.38
C ASP A 15 11.73 7.20 -10.31
N ALA A 16 11.64 5.89 -10.24
CA ALA A 16 12.80 5.01 -10.21
C ALA A 16 13.43 4.82 -11.59
N VAL A 17 12.64 4.99 -12.62
CA VAL A 17 13.03 4.91 -14.03
C VAL A 17 12.33 6.06 -14.77
N GLY A 18 13.08 6.88 -15.48
CA GLY A 18 12.47 8.03 -16.17
C GLY A 18 13.53 8.99 -16.71
N PRO A 19 13.15 10.24 -16.96
CA PRO A 19 14.10 11.28 -17.37
C PRO A 19 15.21 11.45 -16.32
N PRO A 20 16.48 11.64 -16.73
CA PRO A 20 17.62 11.67 -15.79
C PRO A 20 17.51 12.72 -14.68
N ASP A 21 16.86 13.84 -14.96
CA ASP A 21 16.63 14.94 -14.02
C ASP A 21 15.45 14.70 -13.05
N MET A 22 14.64 13.67 -13.32
CA MET A 22 13.50 13.27 -12.49
C MET A 22 13.65 11.85 -11.93
N THR A 23 14.82 11.23 -12.10
CA THR A 23 15.05 9.85 -11.67
C THR A 23 15.76 9.81 -10.32
N ILE A 24 15.14 9.13 -9.37
CA ILE A 24 15.76 8.74 -8.09
C ILE A 24 15.77 7.20 -8.06
N PRO A 25 16.93 6.57 -8.28
CA PRO A 25 17.01 5.13 -8.42
C PRO A 25 16.54 4.41 -7.15
N MET A 26 15.90 3.27 -7.30
CA MET A 26 15.63 2.34 -6.22
C MET A 26 16.67 1.22 -6.20
N SER A 27 16.80 0.52 -5.10
CA SER A 27 17.55 -0.72 -5.05
C SER A 27 16.69 -1.91 -5.47
N ILE A 28 17.34 -2.91 -6.08
CA ILE A 28 16.71 -4.19 -6.37
C ILE A 28 17.34 -5.21 -5.43
N GLU A 29 16.58 -5.66 -4.45
CA GLU A 29 17.04 -6.70 -3.55
C GLU A 29 16.75 -8.08 -4.13
N GLN A 30 17.82 -8.85 -4.31
CA GLN A 30 17.74 -10.26 -4.71
C GLN A 30 17.85 -11.10 -3.45
N GLY A 31 16.72 -11.41 -2.84
CA GLY A 31 16.71 -12.20 -1.61
C GLY A 31 16.36 -13.67 -1.87
N ALA A 32 17.09 -14.58 -1.24
CA ALA A 32 16.77 -16.01 -1.22
C ALA A 32 15.41 -16.32 -0.56
N TYR A 33 14.86 -15.39 0.19
CA TYR A 33 13.54 -15.50 0.84
C TYR A 33 12.37 -15.27 -0.12
N TYR A 34 12.56 -14.54 -1.20
CA TYR A 34 11.57 -14.30 -2.25
C TYR A 34 11.78 -15.27 -3.42
N SER A 35 12.14 -16.51 -3.07
CA SER A 35 12.34 -17.56 -4.05
C SER A 35 11.09 -17.76 -4.92
N ASP A 36 11.27 -18.38 -6.07
CA ASP A 36 10.30 -18.69 -7.14
C ASP A 36 8.91 -19.20 -6.68
N ARG A 37 8.72 -19.42 -5.39
CA ARG A 37 7.46 -19.87 -4.78
C ARG A 37 6.46 -18.75 -4.45
N PHE A 38 6.95 -17.53 -4.19
CA PHE A 38 6.10 -16.43 -3.71
C PHE A 38 5.91 -15.32 -4.74
N LEU A 39 6.96 -15.06 -5.51
CA LEU A 39 6.92 -14.03 -6.54
C LEU A 39 7.69 -14.57 -7.74
N SER A 40 7.05 -14.66 -8.88
CA SER A 40 7.70 -14.95 -10.15
C SER A 40 8.73 -13.89 -10.57
N GLU A 41 8.91 -12.87 -9.76
CA GLU A 41 9.81 -11.75 -9.98
C GLU A 41 11.16 -12.00 -9.33
N ARG A 42 12.22 -11.82 -10.11
CA ARG A 42 13.62 -12.09 -9.71
C ARG A 42 14.23 -11.04 -8.80
N GLY A 43 13.47 -10.03 -8.38
CA GLY A 43 13.97 -8.97 -7.52
C GLY A 43 12.84 -8.10 -6.99
N LEU A 44 12.96 -7.65 -5.75
CA LEU A 44 12.05 -6.70 -5.13
C LEU A 44 12.62 -5.30 -5.25
N ALA A 45 11.94 -4.44 -5.97
CA ALA A 45 12.24 -3.02 -6.03
C ALA A 45 11.89 -2.34 -4.70
N THR A 46 12.83 -1.62 -4.11
CA THR A 46 12.65 -1.05 -2.78
C THR A 46 13.40 0.26 -2.59
N ASP A 47 12.82 1.15 -1.78
CA ASP A 47 13.45 2.37 -1.29
C ASP A 47 14.16 2.17 0.08
N TYR A 48 14.33 0.93 0.50
CA TYR A 48 14.91 0.59 1.80
C TYR A 48 16.28 1.24 2.05
N LEU A 49 17.14 1.35 1.04
CA LEU A 49 18.44 2.00 1.17
C LEU A 49 18.35 3.44 1.68
N TYR A 50 17.31 4.16 1.31
CA TYR A 50 17.10 5.53 1.77
C TYR A 50 16.61 5.59 3.22
N SER A 51 15.92 4.56 3.68
CA SER A 51 15.43 4.47 5.05
C SER A 51 16.52 4.00 6.02
N SER A 52 17.39 3.10 5.59
CA SER A 52 18.45 2.50 6.40
C SER A 52 19.78 3.28 6.34
N LEU A 53 19.93 4.17 5.36
CA LEU A 53 21.19 4.88 5.07
C LEU A 53 22.39 3.92 4.90
N GLY A 54 22.13 2.72 4.38
CA GLY A 54 23.13 1.65 4.19
C GLY A 54 23.38 0.78 5.42
N GLY A 55 22.60 0.93 6.50
CA GLY A 55 22.58 0.02 7.65
C GLY A 55 21.60 -1.13 7.45
N GLU A 56 21.48 -2.00 8.48
CA GLU A 56 20.59 -3.17 8.47
C GLU A 56 19.16 -2.84 8.93
N GLU A 57 18.96 -1.71 9.62
CA GLU A 57 17.65 -1.31 10.16
C GLU A 57 17.18 0.03 9.59
N PRO A 58 15.87 0.19 9.34
CA PRO A 58 15.32 1.45 8.92
C PRO A 58 15.35 2.46 10.07
N ILE A 59 15.95 3.61 9.83
CA ILE A 59 16.11 4.71 10.81
C ILE A 59 15.37 5.98 10.37
N LEU A 60 14.85 6.00 9.16
CA LEU A 60 14.06 7.10 8.59
C LEU A 60 12.75 6.57 8.00
N HIS A 61 11.73 7.37 8.08
CA HIS A 61 10.49 7.15 7.31
C HIS A 61 10.66 7.73 5.91
N VAL A 62 10.47 6.91 4.89
CA VAL A 62 10.64 7.31 3.50
C VAL A 62 9.30 7.19 2.77
N GLY A 63 8.95 8.23 2.04
CA GLY A 63 7.86 8.22 1.07
C GLY A 63 8.37 8.62 -0.31
N ARG A 64 7.64 8.28 -1.36
CA ARG A 64 7.99 8.65 -2.73
C ARG A 64 6.79 9.27 -3.43
N PHE A 65 7.05 10.36 -4.15
CA PHE A 65 6.20 10.84 -5.24
C PHE A 65 6.82 10.36 -6.55
N PRO A 66 6.33 9.25 -7.11
CA PRO A 66 6.86 8.73 -8.38
C PRO A 66 6.33 9.59 -9.53
N ALA A 67 7.13 10.53 -9.97
CA ALA A 67 6.75 11.50 -10.99
C ALA A 67 7.87 11.65 -12.01
N ASP A 68 7.51 11.67 -13.29
CA ASP A 68 8.39 11.90 -14.42
C ASP A 68 8.39 13.36 -14.90
N THR A 69 7.43 14.15 -14.43
CA THR A 69 7.26 15.52 -14.86
C THR A 69 6.93 16.46 -13.69
N PRO A 70 7.30 17.75 -13.80
CA PRO A 70 6.89 18.77 -12.81
C PRO A 70 5.37 18.87 -12.63
N ASP A 71 4.59 18.65 -13.68
CA ASP A 71 3.13 18.71 -13.61
C ASP A 71 2.55 17.58 -12.76
N GLU A 72 3.13 16.38 -12.84
CA GLU A 72 2.77 15.26 -11.96
C GLU A 72 3.12 15.54 -10.49
N VAL A 73 4.29 16.12 -10.23
CA VAL A 73 4.64 16.60 -8.88
C VAL A 73 3.62 17.60 -8.39
N ALA A 74 3.28 18.61 -9.21
CA ALA A 74 2.30 19.62 -8.83
C ALA A 74 0.92 19.00 -8.54
N ALA A 75 0.50 17.99 -9.30
CA ALA A 75 -0.75 17.27 -9.07
C ALA A 75 -0.72 16.48 -7.74
N MET A 76 0.38 15.81 -7.42
CA MET A 76 0.54 15.06 -6.16
C MET A 76 0.55 15.99 -4.95
N VAL A 77 1.31 17.09 -5.02
CA VAL A 77 1.35 18.12 -3.98
C VAL A 77 -0.02 18.76 -3.81
N GLY A 78 -0.69 19.10 -4.91
CA GLY A 78 -2.02 19.69 -4.88
C GLY A 78 -3.06 18.79 -4.22
N LYS A 79 -3.04 17.49 -4.50
CA LYS A 79 -3.91 16.50 -3.83
C LYS A 79 -3.64 16.42 -2.32
N THR A 80 -2.37 16.38 -1.93
CA THR A 80 -1.97 16.33 -0.52
C THR A 80 -2.45 17.55 0.24
N ILE A 81 -2.19 18.75 -0.29
CA ILE A 81 -2.62 20.01 0.32
C ILE A 81 -4.15 20.07 0.40
N ALA A 82 -4.83 19.68 -0.69
CA ALA A 82 -6.30 19.70 -0.71
C ALA A 82 -6.89 18.74 0.33
N TYR A 83 -6.31 17.56 0.49
CA TYR A 83 -6.72 16.59 1.52
C TYR A 83 -6.54 17.16 2.93
N GLU A 84 -5.39 17.73 3.24
CA GLU A 84 -5.08 18.27 4.57
C GLU A 84 -5.87 19.52 4.94
N THR A 85 -6.19 20.36 3.95
CA THR A 85 -6.79 21.68 4.21
C THR A 85 -8.28 21.77 3.90
N ARG A 86 -8.80 20.94 3.01
CA ARG A 86 -10.16 21.05 2.48
C ARG A 86 -11.01 19.80 2.69
N SER A 87 -10.47 18.75 3.29
CA SER A 87 -11.24 17.54 3.53
C SER A 87 -12.42 17.85 4.46
N THR A 88 -13.62 17.58 3.97
CA THR A 88 -14.82 17.72 4.81
C THR A 88 -14.94 16.48 5.71
N PRO A 89 -15.03 16.66 7.03
CA PRO A 89 -15.28 15.55 7.93
C PRO A 89 -16.54 14.78 7.53
N GLY A 90 -16.47 13.46 7.57
CA GLY A 90 -17.59 12.63 7.16
C GLY A 90 -17.43 11.17 7.59
N PRO A 91 -18.44 10.33 7.30
CA PRO A 91 -18.41 8.90 7.67
C PRO A 91 -17.20 8.14 7.13
N TRP A 92 -16.65 8.59 5.99
CA TRP A 92 -15.47 8.00 5.37
C TRP A 92 -14.24 7.95 6.28
N GLN A 93 -14.13 8.89 7.25
CA GLN A 93 -13.02 8.92 8.22
C GLN A 93 -13.08 7.78 9.24
N ARG A 94 -14.18 7.05 9.31
CA ARG A 94 -14.33 5.85 10.14
C ARG A 94 -14.34 4.57 9.33
N LYS A 95 -14.38 4.67 8.01
CA LYS A 95 -14.47 3.53 7.11
C LYS A 95 -13.08 2.98 6.78
N LEU A 96 -12.92 1.67 6.90
CA LEU A 96 -11.76 0.91 6.47
C LEU A 96 -12.22 -0.10 5.42
N SER A 97 -11.72 0.01 4.20
CA SER A 97 -12.10 -0.87 3.10
C SER A 97 -10.95 -1.81 2.75
N PHE A 98 -11.22 -3.10 2.79
CA PHE A 98 -10.27 -4.15 2.44
C PHE A 98 -10.78 -4.90 1.21
N VAL A 99 -9.93 -4.95 0.20
CA VAL A 99 -10.21 -5.69 -1.04
C VAL A 99 -9.12 -6.72 -1.23
N THR A 100 -9.50 -7.99 -1.21
CA THR A 100 -8.58 -9.09 -1.37
C THR A 100 -8.84 -9.80 -2.68
N GLY A 101 -7.83 -9.87 -3.54
CA GLY A 101 -7.84 -10.70 -4.75
C GLY A 101 -7.78 -12.19 -4.37
N ALA A 102 -8.01 -13.05 -5.36
CA ALA A 102 -7.71 -14.48 -5.22
C ALA A 102 -6.19 -14.64 -5.35
N PRO A 103 -5.45 -14.88 -4.28
CA PRO A 103 -3.98 -14.80 -4.34
C PRO A 103 -3.36 -15.91 -5.18
N GLY A 104 -4.03 -17.06 -5.31
CA GLY A 104 -3.56 -18.17 -6.14
C GLY A 104 -2.25 -18.79 -5.68
N PHE A 105 -1.87 -18.54 -4.42
CA PHE A 105 -0.73 -19.19 -3.77
C PHE A 105 -1.07 -20.65 -3.37
N ASP A 106 -0.19 -21.26 -2.60
CA ASP A 106 -0.47 -22.52 -1.97
C ASP A 106 -1.64 -22.40 -0.97
N PRO A 107 -2.58 -23.37 -0.90
CA PRO A 107 -3.73 -23.31 0.01
C PRO A 107 -3.38 -23.08 1.49
N PHE A 108 -2.21 -23.54 1.93
CA PHE A 108 -1.74 -23.29 3.30
C PHE A 108 -1.38 -21.82 3.52
N ILE A 109 -0.70 -21.22 2.58
CA ILE A 109 -0.32 -19.79 2.63
C ILE A 109 -1.56 -18.91 2.58
N ASP A 110 -2.50 -19.25 1.72
CA ASP A 110 -3.78 -18.56 1.62
C ASP A 110 -4.58 -18.63 2.93
N ALA A 111 -4.55 -19.77 3.62
CA ALA A 111 -5.19 -19.92 4.93
C ALA A 111 -4.51 -19.07 6.01
N VAL A 112 -3.16 -19.01 6.01
CA VAL A 112 -2.40 -18.17 6.95
C VAL A 112 -2.69 -16.68 6.73
N ILE A 113 -2.65 -16.20 5.48
CA ILE A 113 -2.94 -14.81 5.15
C ILE A 113 -4.37 -14.46 5.57
N THR A 114 -5.34 -15.32 5.24
CA THR A 114 -6.74 -15.12 5.63
C THR A 114 -6.90 -15.10 7.15
N GLY A 115 -6.23 -16.01 7.87
CA GLY A 115 -6.26 -16.06 9.34
C GLY A 115 -5.68 -14.81 10.00
N LEU A 116 -4.56 -14.32 9.50
CA LEU A 116 -3.95 -13.06 9.97
C LEU A 116 -4.87 -11.86 9.69
N PHE A 117 -5.48 -11.83 8.53
CA PHE A 117 -6.41 -10.78 8.15
C PHE A 117 -7.66 -10.76 9.04
N ILE A 118 -8.30 -11.92 9.26
CA ILE A 118 -9.46 -12.04 10.16
C ILE A 118 -9.07 -11.61 11.58
N ARG A 119 -7.89 -12.02 12.06
CA ARG A 119 -7.40 -11.61 13.38
C ARG A 119 -7.22 -10.11 13.47
N LEU A 120 -6.58 -9.49 12.48
CA LEU A 120 -6.41 -8.04 12.42
C LEU A 120 -7.76 -7.32 12.53
N VAL A 121 -8.71 -7.71 11.69
CA VAL A 121 -10.04 -7.06 11.64
C VAL A 121 -10.83 -7.28 12.91
N SER A 122 -10.78 -8.49 13.50
CA SER A 122 -11.65 -8.85 14.64
C SER A 122 -11.06 -8.50 16.01
N GLN A 123 -9.75 -8.40 16.14
CA GLN A 123 -9.08 -8.26 17.43
C GLN A 123 -8.27 -6.98 17.60
N GLU A 124 -7.70 -6.46 16.52
CA GLU A 124 -6.78 -5.32 16.61
C GLU A 124 -7.42 -4.00 16.22
N LEU A 125 -8.47 -4.02 15.38
CA LEU A 125 -9.16 -2.80 14.99
C LEU A 125 -10.15 -2.37 16.06
N PRO A 126 -10.09 -1.11 16.53
CA PRO A 126 -11.07 -0.59 17.46
C PRO A 126 -12.49 -0.63 16.87
N ALA A 127 -13.49 -0.93 17.72
CA ALA A 127 -14.92 -0.94 17.34
C ALA A 127 -15.45 0.43 16.84
N LEU A 128 -14.64 1.46 16.91
CA LEU A 128 -14.89 2.79 16.35
C LEU A 128 -14.98 2.76 14.82
N TYR A 129 -14.26 1.85 14.16
CA TYR A 129 -14.18 1.81 12.72
C TYR A 129 -15.22 0.90 12.09
N ASP A 130 -15.79 1.36 10.98
CA ASP A 130 -16.69 0.61 10.13
C ASP A 130 -15.85 -0.13 9.08
N VAL A 131 -15.80 -1.46 9.16
CA VAL A 131 -14.96 -2.29 8.27
C VAL A 131 -15.81 -2.90 7.17
N GLU A 132 -15.41 -2.68 5.92
CA GLU A 132 -15.97 -3.34 4.76
C GLU A 132 -14.92 -4.21 4.07
N ILE A 133 -15.32 -5.41 3.68
CA ILE A 133 -14.44 -6.39 3.06
C ILE A 133 -15.07 -6.87 1.75
N ALA A 134 -14.27 -6.87 0.69
CA ALA A 134 -14.59 -7.54 -0.56
C ALA A 134 -13.50 -8.57 -0.85
N ASP A 135 -13.87 -9.84 -0.92
CA ASP A 135 -12.96 -10.96 -1.15
C ASP A 135 -13.31 -11.66 -2.46
N ALA A 136 -12.32 -11.88 -3.32
CA ALA A 136 -12.50 -12.59 -4.57
C ALA A 136 -12.56 -14.11 -4.43
N LYS A 137 -12.27 -14.67 -3.24
CA LYS A 137 -12.34 -16.11 -2.98
C LYS A 137 -13.79 -16.58 -2.93
N PRO A 138 -14.22 -17.53 -3.80
CA PRO A 138 -15.61 -17.99 -3.84
C PRO A 138 -16.11 -18.62 -2.53
N GLU A 139 -15.23 -19.23 -1.75
CA GLU A 139 -15.55 -19.88 -0.48
C GLU A 139 -15.56 -18.92 0.71
N SER A 140 -15.16 -17.66 0.51
CA SER A 140 -15.13 -16.67 1.56
C SER A 140 -16.53 -16.17 1.91
N TYR A 141 -16.82 -16.02 3.20
CA TYR A 141 -18.04 -15.36 3.66
C TYR A 141 -18.17 -13.91 3.13
N TYR A 142 -17.05 -13.28 2.83
CA TYR A 142 -16.98 -11.90 2.31
C TYR A 142 -16.93 -11.83 0.78
N CYS A 143 -17.06 -12.97 0.12
CA CYS A 143 -17.17 -13.00 -1.34
C CYS A 143 -18.57 -12.57 -1.75
N THR A 144 -18.68 -11.39 -2.32
CA THR A 144 -19.79 -11.07 -3.19
C THR A 144 -19.64 -11.89 -4.47
N TYR A 145 -20.77 -12.30 -5.05
CA TYR A 145 -20.85 -13.08 -6.29
C TYR A 145 -19.70 -12.69 -7.26
N PRO A 146 -18.83 -13.63 -7.70
CA PRO A 146 -17.59 -13.30 -8.41
C PRO A 146 -17.72 -12.31 -9.57
N PRO A 147 -18.78 -12.34 -10.41
CA PRO A 147 -18.99 -11.34 -11.45
C PRO A 147 -19.17 -9.91 -10.94
N GLU A 148 -19.54 -9.73 -9.67
CA GLU A 148 -19.76 -8.42 -9.06
C GLU A 148 -18.55 -7.93 -8.24
N PHE A 149 -17.50 -8.75 -8.10
CA PHE A 149 -16.32 -8.39 -7.30
C PHE A 149 -15.72 -7.05 -7.72
N ASN A 150 -15.47 -6.85 -9.03
CA ASN A 150 -14.90 -5.61 -9.53
C ASN A 150 -15.84 -4.41 -9.28
N ALA A 151 -17.13 -4.59 -9.47
CA ALA A 151 -18.12 -3.54 -9.22
C ALA A 151 -18.14 -3.17 -7.73
N ASN A 152 -18.07 -4.17 -6.83
CA ASN A 152 -18.03 -3.94 -5.39
C ASN A 152 -16.72 -3.27 -4.96
N ALA A 153 -15.58 -3.70 -5.46
CA ALA A 153 -14.28 -3.07 -5.19
C ALA A 153 -14.27 -1.59 -5.62
N LEU A 154 -14.79 -1.29 -6.81
CA LEU A 154 -14.92 0.08 -7.29
C LEU A 154 -15.94 0.89 -6.47
N ARG A 155 -17.04 0.29 -6.03
CA ARG A 155 -18.01 0.95 -5.14
C ARG A 155 -17.32 1.37 -3.84
N LEU A 156 -16.60 0.45 -3.18
CA LEU A 156 -15.85 0.75 -1.94
C LEU A 156 -14.85 1.91 -2.13
N LEU A 157 -14.14 1.91 -3.25
CA LEU A 157 -13.20 2.99 -3.59
C LEU A 157 -13.92 4.33 -3.78
N ASN A 158 -15.05 4.33 -4.51
CA ASN A 158 -15.78 5.56 -4.84
C ASN A 158 -16.54 6.15 -3.63
N GLU A 159 -16.99 5.31 -2.71
CA GLU A 159 -17.62 5.77 -1.47
C GLU A 159 -16.64 6.47 -0.53
N GLY A 160 -15.36 6.23 -0.71
CA GLY A 160 -14.29 6.77 0.11
C GLY A 160 -14.15 6.07 1.46
N SER A 161 -12.93 5.99 1.94
CA SER A 161 -12.57 5.41 3.23
C SER A 161 -11.31 6.08 3.77
N LEU A 162 -11.10 5.97 5.08
CA LEU A 162 -9.86 6.43 5.71
C LEU A 162 -8.66 5.63 5.20
N PHE A 163 -8.83 4.32 5.08
CA PHE A 163 -7.88 3.42 4.43
C PHE A 163 -8.62 2.51 3.45
N TYR A 164 -8.10 2.44 2.25
CA TYR A 164 -8.47 1.45 1.25
C TYR A 164 -7.25 0.56 1.01
N VAL A 165 -7.34 -0.69 1.40
CA VAL A 165 -6.25 -1.65 1.33
C VAL A 165 -6.59 -2.69 0.27
N TYR A 166 -5.76 -2.79 -0.76
CA TYR A 166 -5.83 -3.85 -1.75
C TYR A 166 -4.71 -4.87 -1.50
N ALA A 167 -5.08 -6.13 -1.36
CA ALA A 167 -4.16 -7.24 -1.26
C ALA A 167 -4.47 -8.27 -2.36
N GLY A 168 -3.63 -8.31 -3.38
CA GLY A 168 -3.84 -9.20 -4.53
C GLY A 168 -2.81 -8.96 -5.62
N HIS A 169 -2.89 -9.81 -6.61
CA HIS A 169 -1.95 -9.80 -7.76
C HIS A 169 -2.71 -9.59 -9.05
#